data_3fddbf9e3581c181c364f9dd0fce23dd
#
_entry.id   3fddbf9e3581c181c364f9dd0fce23dd
#
_cell.length_a   1.000
_cell.length_b   1.000
_cell.length_c   1.000
_cell.angle_alpha   90.00
_cell.angle_beta   90.00
_cell.angle_gamma   90.00
#
_symmetry.space_group_name_H-M   'P 1'
#
loop_
_entity.id
_entity.type
_entity.pdbx_description
1 polymer ?
#
loop_
_entity_poly.entity_id
_entity_poly.type
_entity_poly.pdbx_seq_one_letter_code
_entity_poly.pdbx_strand_id
1 'polypeptide(L)'
;RDRHPTGGLDAMTVLTVVGSKVKDIELGTAIIPTFPRHPMVLAGQVHTLQAAIGSRFTLGIGLSHEVMMADLGIPFDRPIRHLKEYLSVLVPLINEGKVSFNGEMISCDATTFFKPEQSCPIVVAALGPQALAVTGRLADGTSLAWVGPKTIREHIKPRLSEAAAAAGKPAPRIIATLPVCVTDDEAGIRARISKNLKMYGQLPSYKAMFDREGVEEP
;
A
#
# COMPACT_ATOMS: atom_id res chain seq x y z
N ARG A 1 -17.39 -23.04 1.72
CA ARG A 1 -16.71 -21.75 2.01
C ARG A 1 -16.74 -20.95 0.73
N ASP A 2 -17.45 -19.85 0.71
CA ASP A 2 -17.36 -18.87 -0.37
C ASP A 2 -15.95 -18.27 -0.31
N ARG A 3 -15.09 -18.71 -1.23
CA ARG A 3 -13.71 -18.18 -1.32
C ARG A 3 -13.76 -16.81 -1.98
N HIS A 4 -13.15 -15.84 -1.35
CA HIS A 4 -12.91 -14.56 -1.99
C HIS A 4 -11.88 -14.74 -3.12
N PRO A 5 -12.06 -14.06 -4.27
CA PRO A 5 -11.04 -14.11 -5.31
C PRO A 5 -9.74 -13.49 -4.76
N THR A 6 -8.71 -14.32 -4.66
CA THR A 6 -7.39 -13.93 -4.14
C THR A 6 -6.40 -13.61 -5.24
N GLY A 7 -6.79 -13.73 -6.51
CA GLY A 7 -5.92 -13.49 -7.65
C GLY A 7 -6.63 -12.75 -8.78
N GLY A 8 -5.85 -12.08 -9.57
CA GLY A 8 -6.26 -11.36 -10.77
C GLY A 8 -5.05 -11.16 -11.69
N LEU A 9 -5.15 -10.22 -12.61
CA LEU A 9 -4.01 -9.81 -13.42
C LEU A 9 -2.95 -9.15 -12.52
N ASP A 10 -1.67 -9.43 -12.78
CA ASP A 10 -0.57 -8.79 -12.05
C ASP A 10 -0.54 -7.29 -12.33
N ALA A 11 -0.69 -6.49 -11.28
CA ALA A 11 -0.82 -5.05 -11.40
C ALA A 11 0.43 -4.38 -12.00
N MET A 12 1.64 -4.85 -11.66
CA MET A 12 2.88 -4.30 -12.20
C MET A 12 2.98 -4.53 -13.71
N THR A 13 2.62 -5.73 -14.16
CA THR A 13 2.58 -6.09 -15.59
C THR A 13 1.53 -5.25 -16.33
N VAL A 14 0.31 -5.18 -15.80
CA VAL A 14 -0.78 -4.38 -16.40
C VAL A 14 -0.39 -2.92 -16.53
N LEU A 15 0.16 -2.32 -15.45
CA LEU A 15 0.56 -0.91 -15.46
C LEU A 15 1.73 -0.64 -16.41
N THR A 16 2.64 -1.59 -16.58
CA THR A 16 3.70 -1.49 -17.58
C THR A 16 3.13 -1.43 -19.00
N VAL A 17 2.22 -2.34 -19.33
CA VAL A 17 1.58 -2.42 -20.67
C VAL A 17 0.69 -1.19 -20.92
N VAL A 18 -0.11 -0.77 -19.95
CA VAL A 18 -1.00 0.39 -20.09
C VAL A 18 -0.18 1.67 -20.15
N GLY A 19 0.76 1.85 -19.24
CA GLY A 19 1.57 3.05 -19.14
C GLY A 19 2.48 3.29 -20.34
N SER A 20 2.89 2.24 -21.07
CA SER A 20 3.62 2.39 -22.32
C SER A 20 2.75 2.95 -23.45
N LYS A 21 1.42 2.80 -23.37
CA LYS A 21 0.45 3.26 -24.38
C LYS A 21 -0.23 4.56 -23.99
N VAL A 22 -0.56 4.73 -22.71
CA VAL A 22 -1.24 5.92 -22.19
C VAL A 22 -0.21 6.80 -21.52
N LYS A 23 -0.05 8.02 -22.03
CA LYS A 23 0.90 9.02 -21.52
C LYS A 23 0.18 10.07 -20.69
N ASP A 24 0.95 10.91 -20.02
CA ASP A 24 0.47 12.12 -19.31
C ASP A 24 -0.45 11.85 -18.11
N ILE A 25 -0.42 10.63 -17.55
CA ILE A 25 -1.08 10.28 -16.30
C ILE A 25 -0.08 9.66 -15.32
N GLU A 26 -0.27 9.92 -14.03
CA GLU A 26 0.40 9.19 -12.96
C GLU A 26 -0.28 7.83 -12.79
N LEU A 27 0.52 6.79 -12.64
CA LEU A 27 0.06 5.42 -12.40
C LEU A 27 0.51 4.97 -11.02
N GLY A 28 -0.25 4.09 -10.40
CA GLY A 28 0.14 3.55 -9.10
C GLY A 28 -0.58 2.25 -8.77
N THR A 29 -0.07 1.57 -7.76
CA THR A 29 -0.72 0.38 -7.20
C THR A 29 -1.45 0.70 -5.89
N ALA A 30 -2.61 0.06 -5.66
CA ALA A 30 -3.39 0.24 -4.43
C ALA A 30 -4.01 -1.10 -3.98
N ILE A 31 -3.19 -2.04 -3.56
CA ILE A 31 -1.75 -2.07 -3.23
C ILE A 31 -1.15 -3.41 -3.67
N ILE A 32 0.19 -3.52 -3.67
CA ILE A 32 0.88 -4.81 -3.79
C ILE A 32 1.08 -5.40 -2.38
N PRO A 33 0.59 -6.62 -2.10
CA PRO A 33 0.83 -7.30 -0.84
C PRO A 33 2.32 -7.64 -0.65
N THR A 34 2.84 -7.38 0.55
CA THR A 34 4.27 -7.56 0.84
C THR A 34 4.64 -8.99 1.20
N PHE A 35 3.78 -9.73 1.91
CA PHE A 35 4.08 -11.09 2.37
C PHE A 35 4.36 -12.09 1.24
N PRO A 36 3.60 -12.10 0.13
CA PRO A 36 3.84 -13.06 -0.96
C PRO A 36 5.03 -12.72 -1.84
N ARG A 37 5.69 -11.57 -1.63
CA ARG A 37 6.68 -11.06 -2.59
C ARG A 37 7.92 -10.51 -1.88
N HIS A 38 9.08 -11.10 -2.14
CA HIS A 38 10.33 -10.59 -1.59
C HIS A 38 10.63 -9.17 -2.11
N PRO A 39 11.16 -8.23 -1.26
CA PRO A 39 11.41 -6.84 -1.67
C PRO A 39 12.38 -6.71 -2.84
N MET A 40 13.36 -7.60 -2.98
CA MET A 40 14.26 -7.64 -4.14
C MET A 40 13.52 -7.90 -5.45
N VAL A 41 12.53 -8.81 -5.45
CA VAL A 41 11.69 -9.10 -6.63
C VAL A 41 10.86 -7.88 -6.99
N LEU A 42 10.26 -7.24 -5.99
CA LEU A 42 9.45 -6.05 -6.21
C LEU A 42 10.29 -4.87 -6.71
N ALA A 43 11.50 -4.67 -6.19
CA ALA A 43 12.41 -3.64 -6.69
C ALA A 43 12.73 -3.82 -8.18
N GLY A 44 13.03 -5.04 -8.62
CA GLY A 44 13.24 -5.36 -10.02
C GLY A 44 12.02 -5.08 -10.91
N GLN A 45 10.80 -5.35 -10.40
CA GLN A 45 9.57 -5.03 -11.11
C GLN A 45 9.35 -3.51 -11.22
N VAL A 46 9.63 -2.75 -10.16
CA VAL A 46 9.56 -1.28 -10.17
C VAL A 46 10.53 -0.70 -11.18
N HIS A 47 11.79 -1.15 -11.18
CA HIS A 47 12.79 -0.70 -12.14
C HIS A 47 12.38 -1.00 -13.58
N THR A 48 11.84 -2.19 -13.87
CA THR A 48 11.34 -2.55 -15.19
C THR A 48 10.19 -1.63 -15.62
N LEU A 49 9.26 -1.35 -14.71
CA LEU A 49 8.14 -0.47 -14.98
C LEU A 49 8.63 0.97 -15.23
N GLN A 50 9.53 1.50 -14.39
CA GLN A 50 10.10 2.84 -14.58
C GLN A 50 10.89 2.94 -15.90
N ALA A 51 11.63 1.91 -16.29
CA ALA A 51 12.30 1.86 -17.59
C ALA A 51 11.32 1.95 -18.76
N ALA A 52 10.13 1.39 -18.62
CA ALA A 52 9.10 1.40 -19.67
C ALA A 52 8.29 2.70 -19.73
N ILE A 53 8.00 3.34 -18.58
CA ILE A 53 7.05 4.47 -18.52
C ILE A 53 7.63 5.76 -17.91
N GLY A 54 8.88 5.73 -17.45
CA GLY A 54 9.51 6.86 -16.76
C GLY A 54 9.03 7.01 -15.31
N SER A 55 9.21 8.21 -14.75
CA SER A 55 8.97 8.54 -13.33
C SER A 55 7.48 8.75 -12.96
N ARG A 56 6.54 8.38 -13.82
CA ARG A 56 5.09 8.56 -13.60
C ARG A 56 4.45 7.49 -12.72
N PHE A 57 5.24 6.75 -11.95
CA PHE A 57 4.78 5.63 -11.15
C PHE A 57 4.95 5.88 -9.67
N THR A 58 3.88 5.64 -8.90
CA THR A 58 3.88 5.60 -7.44
C THR A 58 3.61 4.16 -6.98
N LEU A 59 4.54 3.59 -6.21
CA LEU A 59 4.39 2.24 -5.69
C LEU A 59 3.55 2.24 -4.41
N GLY A 60 2.37 1.65 -4.46
CA GLY A 60 1.56 1.36 -3.28
C GLY A 60 1.75 -0.08 -2.81
N ILE A 61 2.15 -0.26 -1.55
CA ILE A 61 2.32 -1.57 -0.90
C ILE A 61 1.47 -1.68 0.36
N GLY A 62 1.26 -2.89 0.84
CA GLY A 62 0.54 -3.12 2.09
C GLY A 62 0.71 -4.54 2.62
N LEU A 63 0.35 -4.73 3.88
CA LEU A 63 0.46 -6.02 4.57
C LEU A 63 -0.57 -7.03 4.09
N SER A 64 -1.67 -6.58 3.46
CA SER A 64 -2.87 -7.40 3.27
C SER A 64 -3.53 -7.77 4.60
N HIS A 65 -4.24 -8.88 4.65
CA HIS A 65 -4.98 -9.34 5.83
C HIS A 65 -4.63 -10.79 6.13
N GLU A 66 -4.61 -11.15 7.41
CA GLU A 66 -4.31 -12.49 7.88
C GLU A 66 -5.15 -13.57 7.17
N VAL A 67 -6.44 -13.34 7.01
CA VAL A 67 -7.35 -14.28 6.32
C VAL A 67 -6.93 -14.53 4.86
N MET A 68 -6.49 -13.49 4.16
CA MET A 68 -6.03 -13.62 2.76
C MET A 68 -4.67 -14.33 2.68
N MET A 69 -3.78 -14.09 3.64
CA MET A 69 -2.48 -14.77 3.68
C MET A 69 -2.67 -16.25 4.06
N ALA A 70 -3.61 -16.57 4.94
CA ALA A 70 -3.97 -17.95 5.28
C ALA A 70 -4.50 -18.73 4.07
N ASP A 71 -5.30 -18.11 3.19
CA ASP A 71 -5.76 -18.72 1.94
C ASP A 71 -4.60 -19.06 0.98
N LEU A 72 -3.49 -18.34 1.07
CA LEU A 72 -2.26 -18.59 0.32
C LEU A 72 -1.27 -19.53 1.04
N GLY A 73 -1.59 -19.97 2.25
CA GLY A 73 -0.67 -20.75 3.07
C GLY A 73 0.53 -19.97 3.61
N ILE A 74 0.44 -18.65 3.66
CA ILE A 74 1.51 -17.76 4.10
C ILE A 74 1.27 -17.33 5.54
N PRO A 75 2.22 -17.57 6.48
CA PRO A 75 2.14 -17.08 7.85
C PRO A 75 2.06 -15.54 7.89
N PHE A 76 1.18 -15.00 8.75
CA PHE A 76 1.02 -13.56 8.97
C PHE A 76 1.64 -13.15 10.30
N ASP A 77 2.94 -13.42 10.43
CA ASP A 77 3.67 -13.19 11.68
C ASP A 77 4.23 -11.78 11.78
N ARG A 78 4.14 -11.19 12.99
CA ARG A 78 4.76 -9.90 13.35
C ARG A 78 4.66 -8.84 12.24
N PRO A 79 3.44 -8.49 11.77
CA PRO A 79 3.23 -7.71 10.55
C PRO A 79 3.90 -6.32 10.58
N ILE A 80 4.00 -5.68 11.74
CA ILE A 80 4.66 -4.37 11.85
C ILE A 80 6.19 -4.50 11.72
N ARG A 81 6.77 -5.57 12.27
CA ARG A 81 8.20 -5.85 12.06
C ARG A 81 8.47 -6.17 10.60
N HIS A 82 7.65 -7.05 10.02
CA HIS A 82 7.73 -7.36 8.59
C HIS A 82 7.69 -6.08 7.73
N LEU A 83 6.73 -5.20 7.97
CA LEU A 83 6.62 -3.93 7.23
C LEU A 83 7.89 -3.07 7.37
N LYS A 84 8.41 -2.94 8.59
CA LYS A 84 9.62 -2.16 8.85
C LYS A 84 10.82 -2.72 8.09
N GLU A 85 11.06 -4.03 8.21
CA GLU A 85 12.20 -4.68 7.57
C GLU A 85 12.03 -4.73 6.05
N TYR A 86 10.81 -4.93 5.55
CA TYR A 86 10.48 -4.86 4.14
C TYR A 86 10.84 -3.51 3.52
N LEU A 87 10.41 -2.41 4.15
CA LEU A 87 10.73 -1.06 3.70
C LEU A 87 12.22 -0.75 3.84
N SER A 88 12.89 -1.24 4.90
CA SER A 88 14.33 -1.06 5.09
C SER A 88 15.17 -1.73 3.99
N VAL A 89 14.62 -2.73 3.32
CA VAL A 89 15.25 -3.37 2.15
C VAL A 89 14.77 -2.72 0.84
N LEU A 90 13.47 -2.51 0.70
CA LEU A 90 12.86 -2.07 -0.56
C LEU A 90 13.28 -0.65 -0.95
N VAL A 91 13.24 0.29 0.00
CA VAL A 91 13.50 1.72 -0.27
C VAL A 91 14.90 1.94 -0.83
N PRO A 92 16.00 1.45 -0.20
CA PRO A 92 17.34 1.61 -0.77
C PRO A 92 17.52 0.83 -2.07
N LEU A 93 16.94 -0.36 -2.23
CA LEU A 93 17.01 -1.08 -3.51
C LEU A 93 16.42 -0.29 -4.66
N ILE A 94 15.25 0.32 -4.46
CA ILE A 94 14.59 1.11 -5.49
C ILE A 94 15.34 2.41 -5.77
N ASN A 95 15.76 3.14 -4.73
CA ASN A 95 16.26 4.51 -4.88
C ASN A 95 17.78 4.59 -5.04
N GLU A 96 18.52 3.65 -4.46
CA GLU A 96 19.99 3.64 -4.48
C GLU A 96 20.56 2.47 -5.32
N GLY A 97 19.76 1.46 -5.63
CA GLY A 97 20.14 0.27 -6.37
C GLY A 97 20.97 -0.72 -5.55
N LYS A 98 21.08 -0.54 -4.24
CA LYS A 98 21.84 -1.45 -3.36
C LYS A 98 21.27 -1.46 -1.94
N VAL A 99 21.45 -2.57 -1.25
CA VAL A 99 21.14 -2.72 0.18
C VAL A 99 22.04 -3.78 0.80
N SER A 100 22.41 -3.55 2.05
CA SER A 100 22.95 -4.59 2.94
C SER A 100 22.16 -4.50 4.26
N PHE A 101 21.27 -5.43 4.47
CA PHE A 101 20.36 -5.46 5.62
C PHE A 101 20.22 -6.87 6.16
N ASN A 102 20.39 -7.01 7.47
CA ASN A 102 20.24 -8.28 8.18
C ASN A 102 19.20 -8.11 9.30
N GLY A 103 17.96 -8.51 9.02
CA GLY A 103 16.83 -8.45 9.95
C GLY A 103 16.48 -9.81 10.54
N GLU A 104 15.44 -9.83 11.36
CA GLU A 104 14.91 -11.07 11.94
C GLU A 104 13.98 -11.83 10.99
N MET A 105 13.30 -11.11 10.10
CA MET A 105 12.34 -11.68 9.16
C MET A 105 12.83 -11.61 7.72
N ILE A 106 13.58 -10.57 7.39
CA ILE A 106 14.07 -10.32 6.04
C ILE A 106 15.56 -9.96 6.11
N SER A 107 16.37 -10.68 5.35
CA SER A 107 17.77 -10.32 5.14
C SER A 107 18.02 -10.18 3.64
N CYS A 108 18.77 -9.17 3.25
CA CYS A 108 19.11 -8.92 1.86
C CYS A 108 20.44 -8.20 1.74
N ASP A 109 21.36 -8.78 0.99
CA ASP A 109 22.59 -8.15 0.56
C ASP A 109 22.63 -8.20 -0.96
N ALA A 110 22.31 -7.09 -1.60
CA ALA A 110 22.09 -7.06 -3.03
C ALA A 110 22.41 -5.71 -3.67
N THR A 111 22.81 -5.78 -4.93
CA THR A 111 22.96 -4.63 -5.82
C THR A 111 22.20 -4.90 -7.11
N THR A 112 21.43 -3.93 -7.58
CA THR A 112 20.68 -4.03 -8.85
C THR A 112 21.55 -3.57 -10.02
N PHE A 113 21.37 -4.17 -11.19
CA PHE A 113 22.06 -3.75 -12.43
C PHE A 113 21.50 -2.45 -13.02
N PHE A 114 20.32 -2.05 -12.60
CA PHE A 114 19.63 -0.86 -13.07
C PHE A 114 19.41 0.09 -11.89
N LYS A 115 19.75 1.35 -12.08
CA LYS A 115 19.43 2.43 -11.15
C LYS A 115 18.58 3.44 -11.92
N PRO A 116 17.35 3.72 -11.48
CA PRO A 116 16.53 4.73 -12.14
C PRO A 116 17.14 6.12 -11.94
N GLU A 117 16.94 7.00 -12.91
CA GLU A 117 17.37 8.41 -12.83
C GLU A 117 16.61 9.18 -11.75
N GLN A 118 15.38 8.74 -11.45
CA GLN A 118 14.51 9.36 -10.46
C GLN A 118 13.99 8.33 -9.47
N SER A 119 13.83 8.75 -8.21
CA SER A 119 13.24 7.92 -7.17
C SER A 119 11.79 7.57 -7.48
N CYS A 120 11.36 6.39 -7.04
CA CYS A 120 9.97 5.98 -7.08
C CYS A 120 9.31 6.31 -5.74
N PRO A 121 8.27 7.16 -5.69
CA PRO A 121 7.51 7.38 -4.47
C PRO A 121 6.86 6.08 -3.99
N ILE A 122 6.97 5.82 -2.68
CA ILE A 122 6.41 4.63 -2.04
C ILE A 122 5.34 5.05 -1.04
N VAL A 123 4.12 4.54 -1.21
CA VAL A 123 3.01 4.73 -0.28
C VAL A 123 2.59 3.39 0.33
N VAL A 124 2.18 3.40 1.58
CA VAL A 124 1.82 2.19 2.31
C VAL A 124 0.35 2.23 2.72
N ALA A 125 -0.39 1.14 2.55
CA ALA A 125 -1.71 0.99 3.17
C ALA A 125 -1.55 0.80 4.68
N ALA A 126 -1.62 1.91 5.41
CA ALA A 126 -1.40 1.95 6.86
C ALA A 126 -2.57 2.64 7.58
N LEU A 127 -3.20 1.93 8.52
CA LEU A 127 -4.35 2.41 9.29
C LEU A 127 -4.04 2.53 10.78
N GLY A 128 -3.38 1.54 11.35
CA GLY A 128 -3.03 1.51 12.78
C GLY A 128 -1.83 2.40 13.15
N PRO A 129 -1.73 2.84 14.40
CA PRO A 129 -0.71 3.81 14.83
C PRO A 129 0.72 3.33 14.59
N GLN A 130 1.00 2.04 14.80
CA GLN A 130 2.34 1.47 14.58
C GLN A 130 2.70 1.43 13.09
N ALA A 131 1.75 1.03 12.22
CA ALA A 131 1.95 1.03 10.77
C ALA A 131 2.16 2.46 10.25
N LEU A 132 1.38 3.43 10.73
CA LEU A 132 1.54 4.85 10.38
C LEU A 132 2.89 5.40 10.81
N ALA A 133 3.38 5.02 12.00
CA ALA A 133 4.70 5.42 12.48
C ALA A 133 5.84 4.85 11.62
N VAL A 134 5.76 3.58 11.21
CA VAL A 134 6.72 2.97 10.27
C VAL A 134 6.66 3.65 8.92
N THR A 135 5.45 3.86 8.39
CA THR A 135 5.20 4.50 7.10
C THR A 135 5.78 5.91 7.05
N GLY A 136 5.48 6.76 8.04
CA GLY A 136 6.01 8.13 8.09
C GLY A 136 7.53 8.18 8.10
N ARG A 137 8.19 7.25 8.80
CA ARG A 137 9.65 7.20 8.87
C ARG A 137 10.32 6.72 7.58
N LEU A 138 9.73 5.74 6.90
CA LEU A 138 10.43 4.98 5.85
C LEU A 138 9.83 5.16 4.45
N ALA A 139 8.55 5.56 4.32
CA ALA A 139 7.87 5.74 3.04
C ALA A 139 7.54 7.22 2.76
N ASP A 140 6.92 7.49 1.62
CA ASP A 140 6.62 8.84 1.16
C ASP A 140 5.16 9.22 1.38
N GLY A 141 4.35 8.27 1.87
CA GLY A 141 2.95 8.52 2.18
C GLY A 141 2.16 7.27 2.47
N THR A 142 0.84 7.45 2.51
CA THR A 142 -0.12 6.37 2.75
C THR A 142 -1.21 6.33 1.70
N SER A 143 -1.66 5.11 1.35
CA SER A 143 -2.84 4.86 0.52
C SER A 143 -3.93 4.24 1.40
N LEU A 144 -5.08 4.89 1.43
CA LEU A 144 -6.19 4.57 2.33
C LEU A 144 -7.40 4.10 1.52
N ALA A 145 -8.01 3.01 1.92
CA ALA A 145 -9.31 2.58 1.45
C ALA A 145 -10.32 2.61 2.60
N TRP A 146 -11.56 3.02 2.33
CA TRP A 146 -12.66 3.03 3.29
C TRP A 146 -12.37 3.86 4.56
N VAL A 147 -11.68 4.99 4.43
CA VAL A 147 -11.36 5.89 5.54
C VAL A 147 -11.98 7.26 5.28
N GLY A 148 -12.79 7.71 6.21
CA GLY A 148 -13.50 8.98 6.10
C GLY A 148 -12.64 10.20 6.48
N PRO A 149 -13.14 11.41 6.16
CA PRO A 149 -12.37 12.66 6.30
C PRO A 149 -12.06 13.02 7.75
N LYS A 150 -12.92 12.68 8.71
CA LYS A 150 -12.65 12.91 10.13
C LYS A 150 -11.48 12.05 10.60
N THR A 151 -11.51 10.76 10.29
CA THR A 151 -10.44 9.82 10.64
C THR A 151 -9.11 10.22 10.00
N ILE A 152 -9.12 10.67 8.75
CA ILE A 152 -7.90 11.19 8.08
C ILE A 152 -7.35 12.39 8.86
N ARG A 153 -8.17 13.36 9.20
CA ARG A 153 -7.77 14.59 9.88
C ARG A 153 -7.27 14.36 11.30
N GLU A 154 -7.95 13.50 12.08
CA GLU A 154 -7.76 13.38 13.52
C GLU A 154 -6.86 12.19 13.93
N HIS A 155 -6.73 11.19 13.05
CA HIS A 155 -5.93 9.99 13.34
C HIS A 155 -4.77 9.77 12.37
N ILE A 156 -5.03 9.76 11.06
CA ILE A 156 -4.01 9.39 10.05
C ILE A 156 -2.96 10.49 9.93
N LYS A 157 -3.41 11.69 9.52
CA LYS A 157 -2.51 12.81 9.21
C LYS A 157 -1.58 13.19 10.35
N PRO A 158 -2.05 13.36 11.61
CA PRO A 158 -1.16 13.77 12.71
C PRO A 158 -0.05 12.75 12.93
N ARG A 159 -0.37 11.47 13.04
CA ARG A 159 0.62 10.41 13.34
C ARG A 159 1.61 10.20 12.21
N LEU A 160 1.12 10.24 10.98
CA LEU A 160 1.97 10.08 9.81
C LEU A 160 2.95 11.25 9.67
N SER A 161 2.45 12.48 9.85
CA SER A 161 3.27 13.70 9.74
C SER A 161 4.28 13.82 10.88
N GLU A 162 3.91 13.48 12.11
CA GLU A 162 4.82 13.45 13.27
C GLU A 162 5.98 12.47 13.03
N ALA A 163 5.66 11.25 12.55
CA ALA A 163 6.67 10.24 12.28
C ALA A 163 7.61 10.64 11.13
N ALA A 164 7.10 11.30 10.10
CA ALA A 164 7.90 11.82 8.99
C ALA A 164 8.81 12.95 9.44
N ALA A 165 8.29 13.91 10.20
CA ALA A 165 9.05 15.03 10.75
C ALA A 165 10.18 14.54 11.68
N ALA A 166 9.90 13.56 12.55
CA ALA A 166 10.90 12.95 13.43
C ALA A 166 12.02 12.22 12.66
N ALA A 167 11.76 11.81 11.42
CA ALA A 167 12.74 11.20 10.52
C ALA A 167 13.40 12.21 9.55
N GLY A 168 13.12 13.50 9.69
CA GLY A 168 13.64 14.53 8.79
C GLY A 168 13.09 14.46 7.36
N LYS A 169 11.94 13.80 7.16
CA LYS A 169 11.30 13.64 5.85
C LYS A 169 10.28 14.77 5.59
N PRO A 170 10.02 15.09 4.30
CA PRO A 170 8.97 16.03 3.95
C PRO A 170 7.59 15.54 4.36
N ALA A 171 6.58 16.44 4.26
CA ALA A 171 5.19 16.11 4.52
C ALA A 171 4.73 14.93 3.64
N PRO A 172 4.23 13.84 4.22
CA PRO A 172 3.87 12.64 3.47
C PRO A 172 2.58 12.84 2.67
N ARG A 173 2.52 12.22 1.49
CA ARG A 173 1.32 12.18 0.65
C ARG A 173 0.26 11.29 1.30
N ILE A 174 -1.00 11.73 1.32
CA ILE A 174 -2.15 10.94 1.76
C ILE A 174 -3.08 10.76 0.56
N ILE A 175 -3.27 9.51 0.14
CA ILE A 175 -4.15 9.13 -0.97
C ILE A 175 -5.38 8.45 -0.38
N ALA A 176 -6.56 9.06 -0.54
CA ALA A 176 -7.83 8.47 -0.14
C ALA A 176 -8.53 7.85 -1.35
N THR A 177 -8.79 6.55 -1.28
CA THR A 177 -9.52 5.81 -2.31
C THR A 177 -10.97 5.67 -1.89
N LEU A 178 -11.86 6.25 -2.69
CA LEU A 178 -13.30 6.23 -2.46
C LEU A 178 -14.01 5.62 -3.67
N PRO A 179 -15.04 4.78 -3.48
CA PRO A 179 -15.87 4.32 -4.57
C PRO A 179 -16.73 5.48 -5.09
N VAL A 180 -16.79 5.63 -6.39
CA VAL A 180 -17.64 6.62 -7.06
C VAL A 180 -18.45 5.92 -8.14
N CYS A 181 -19.74 6.21 -8.21
CA CYS A 181 -20.61 5.72 -9.27
C CYS A 181 -21.52 6.83 -9.76
N VAL A 182 -21.53 7.06 -11.06
CA VAL A 182 -22.52 7.92 -11.73
C VAL A 182 -23.71 7.04 -12.11
N THR A 183 -24.89 7.27 -11.50
CA THR A 183 -26.05 6.40 -11.68
C THR A 183 -27.35 7.14 -11.34
N ASP A 184 -28.44 6.72 -11.96
CA ASP A 184 -29.80 7.13 -11.61
C ASP A 184 -30.42 6.17 -10.56
N ASP A 185 -29.77 5.02 -10.26
CA ASP A 185 -30.16 4.04 -9.23
C ASP A 185 -29.25 4.17 -7.99
N GLU A 186 -29.44 5.24 -7.25
CA GLU A 186 -28.68 5.47 -6.01
C GLU A 186 -28.94 4.37 -4.96
N ALA A 187 -30.19 3.95 -4.79
CA ALA A 187 -30.57 2.96 -3.79
C ALA A 187 -29.93 1.58 -4.06
N GLY A 188 -29.97 1.12 -5.32
CA GLY A 188 -29.37 -0.15 -5.73
C GLY A 188 -27.85 -0.15 -5.57
N ILE A 189 -27.18 0.96 -5.92
CA ILE A 189 -25.73 1.08 -5.73
C ILE A 189 -25.36 1.13 -4.25
N ARG A 190 -26.07 1.88 -3.41
CA ARG A 190 -25.85 1.88 -1.95
C ARG A 190 -25.99 0.50 -1.35
N ALA A 191 -27.05 -0.24 -1.68
CA ALA A 191 -27.27 -1.60 -1.21
C ALA A 191 -26.13 -2.55 -1.63
N ARG A 192 -25.63 -2.42 -2.88
CA ARG A 192 -24.53 -3.22 -3.40
C ARG A 192 -23.21 -2.91 -2.68
N ILE A 193 -22.91 -1.63 -2.45
CA ILE A 193 -21.68 -1.20 -1.76
C ILE A 193 -21.74 -1.64 -0.29
N SER A 194 -22.86 -1.44 0.40
CA SER A 194 -23.08 -1.87 1.80
C SER A 194 -22.82 -3.38 1.97
N LYS A 195 -23.31 -4.20 1.03
CA LYS A 195 -23.04 -5.65 1.05
C LYS A 195 -21.54 -5.97 0.99
N ASN A 196 -20.77 -5.24 0.19
CA ASN A 196 -19.31 -5.41 0.09
C ASN A 196 -18.59 -4.89 1.34
N LEU A 197 -19.07 -3.78 1.93
CA LEU A 197 -18.49 -3.18 3.13
C LEU A 197 -18.67 -4.03 4.39
N LYS A 198 -19.70 -4.85 4.47
CA LYS A 198 -19.94 -5.75 5.62
C LYS A 198 -18.75 -6.65 5.92
N MET A 199 -18.05 -7.12 4.88
CA MET A 199 -16.82 -7.90 5.05
C MET A 199 -15.71 -7.06 5.69
N TYR A 200 -15.51 -5.84 5.20
CA TYR A 200 -14.49 -4.93 5.74
C TYR A 200 -14.81 -4.52 7.18
N GLY A 201 -16.06 -4.33 7.52
CA GLY A 201 -16.51 -4.05 8.90
C GLY A 201 -16.15 -5.15 9.91
N GLN A 202 -15.89 -6.37 9.46
CA GLN A 202 -15.44 -7.48 10.30
C GLN A 202 -13.92 -7.50 10.51
N LEU A 203 -13.14 -6.77 9.69
CA LEU A 203 -11.70 -6.68 9.82
C LEU A 203 -11.32 -5.64 10.88
N PRO A 204 -10.58 -6.00 11.94
CA PRO A 204 -10.33 -5.11 13.08
C PRO A 204 -9.73 -3.76 12.71
N SER A 205 -8.87 -3.72 11.67
CA SER A 205 -8.24 -2.50 11.18
C SER A 205 -9.23 -1.51 10.56
N TYR A 206 -10.21 -2.00 9.79
CA TYR A 206 -11.25 -1.17 9.18
C TYR A 206 -12.36 -0.82 10.17
N LYS A 207 -12.76 -1.79 11.01
CA LYS A 207 -13.73 -1.50 12.09
C LYS A 207 -13.25 -0.31 12.94
N ALA A 208 -11.97 -0.29 13.32
CA ALA A 208 -11.42 0.82 14.08
C ALA A 208 -11.47 2.16 13.33
N MET A 209 -11.46 2.17 12.00
CA MET A 209 -11.62 3.41 11.20
C MET A 209 -13.07 3.85 11.14
N PHE A 210 -14.01 2.94 10.97
CA PHE A 210 -15.45 3.23 11.02
C PHE A 210 -15.88 3.75 12.37
N ASP A 211 -15.42 3.13 13.47
CA ASP A 211 -15.68 3.60 14.83
C ASP A 211 -15.17 5.05 15.05
N ARG A 212 -14.00 5.39 14.52
CA ARG A 212 -13.43 6.76 14.59
C ARG A 212 -14.22 7.77 13.78
N GLU A 213 -14.71 7.36 12.63
CA GLU A 213 -15.54 8.20 11.78
C GLU A 213 -16.92 8.44 12.40
N GLY A 214 -17.38 7.55 13.27
CA GLY A 214 -18.71 7.58 13.89
C GLY A 214 -19.77 6.89 13.01
N VAL A 215 -19.36 5.91 12.20
CA VAL A 215 -20.25 5.09 11.39
C VAL A 215 -20.65 3.87 12.23
N GLU A 216 -21.94 3.77 12.58
CA GLU A 216 -22.47 2.68 13.41
C GLU A 216 -22.59 1.37 12.62
N GLU A 217 -22.98 1.46 11.34
CA GLU A 217 -22.99 0.34 10.39
C GLU A 217 -22.44 0.81 9.03
N PRO A 218 -21.47 0.09 8.43
CA PRO A 218 -20.94 0.39 7.11
C PRO A 218 -21.90 -0.01 5.97
#